data_6b3c5388b98b66b8d174f411b1a1a870
#
_entry.id   6b3c5388b98b66b8d174f411b1a1a870
#
_cell.length_a   1.000
_cell.length_b   1.000
_cell.length_c   1.000
_cell.angle_alpha   90.00
_cell.angle_beta   90.00
_cell.angle_gamma   90.00
#
_symmetry.space_group_name_H-M   'P 1'
#
loop_
_entity.id
_entity.type
_entity.pdbx_description
1 polymer ?
#
loop_
_entity_poly.entity_id
_entity_poly.type
_entity_poly.pdbx_seq_one_letter_code
_entity_poly.pdbx_strand_id
1 'polypeptide(L)'
;MKRFFLILLSTLVVTSAGAQSRKERKALFGSSYNYEIAVLGVGQDGTKVFKVWGYDKKVDKAIVQAKKNAVAACIFRGIPGGNGAAPTPAICRETNAEETHADYFNDFFETGGKYLKYVNLTTDAVPSGQDRLKVKGGYKVGIAVQILYDNLRRDLEADGIARRLDAGF
;
A
#
# COMPACT_ATOMS: atom_id res chain seq x y z
N MET A 1 36.22 -59.33 -0.44
CA MET A 1 36.69 -57.97 -0.12
C MET A 1 35.66 -56.97 -0.68
N LYS A 2 34.65 -56.70 0.13
CA LYS A 2 33.57 -55.74 -0.21
C LYS A 2 33.73 -54.57 0.73
N ARG A 3 34.29 -53.52 0.27
CA ARG A 3 34.42 -52.28 1.07
C ARG A 3 34.31 -51.05 0.17
N PHE A 4 33.46 -50.14 0.59
CA PHE A 4 33.38 -48.73 0.23
C PHE A 4 32.70 -48.36 -1.08
N PHE A 5 31.38 -48.30 -1.00
CA PHE A 5 30.59 -47.30 -1.72
C PHE A 5 29.57 -46.70 -0.77
N LEU A 6 30.09 -45.98 0.22
CA LEU A 6 29.32 -45.20 1.17
C LEU A 6 29.84 -43.80 1.06
N ILE A 7 29.54 -43.16 -0.04
CA ILE A 7 29.98 -41.78 -0.26
C ILE A 7 28.82 -40.96 -0.69
N LEU A 8 28.49 -40.10 0.24
CA LEU A 8 28.19 -38.71 0.05
C LEU A 8 26.95 -38.43 -0.76
N LEU A 9 25.81 -38.75 -0.18
CA LEU A 9 24.62 -37.98 -0.41
C LEU A 9 24.72 -36.73 0.45
N SER A 10 25.64 -35.85 0.12
CA SER A 10 25.64 -34.48 0.63
C SER A 10 24.41 -33.83 0.05
N THR A 11 23.39 -33.73 0.88
CA THR A 11 22.20 -32.95 0.66
C THR A 11 22.59 -31.53 0.33
N LEU A 12 22.62 -31.24 -0.95
CA LEU A 12 22.64 -29.88 -1.46
C LEU A 12 21.27 -29.27 -1.09
N VAL A 13 21.17 -28.75 0.12
CA VAL A 13 20.09 -27.86 0.49
C VAL A 13 20.33 -26.59 -0.31
N VAL A 14 19.84 -26.58 -1.53
CA VAL A 14 19.65 -25.39 -2.32
C VAL A 14 18.60 -24.60 -1.57
N THR A 15 19.04 -23.70 -0.69
CA THR A 15 18.20 -22.60 -0.23
C THR A 15 17.80 -21.84 -1.47
N SER A 16 16.65 -22.16 -2.02
CA SER A 16 15.97 -21.36 -3.01
C SER A 16 15.61 -20.04 -2.33
N ALA A 17 16.61 -19.16 -2.19
CA ALA A 17 16.35 -17.74 -2.01
C ALA A 17 15.48 -17.36 -3.19
N GLY A 18 14.16 -17.27 -2.94
CA GLY A 18 13.16 -17.11 -3.97
C GLY A 18 13.45 -15.88 -4.83
N ALA A 19 14.13 -16.11 -5.94
CA ALA A 19 14.33 -15.07 -6.93
C ALA A 19 12.94 -14.75 -7.49
N GLN A 20 12.34 -13.67 -7.00
CA GLN A 20 11.09 -13.15 -7.55
C GLN A 20 11.15 -13.19 -9.08
N SER A 21 10.17 -13.83 -9.69
CA SER A 21 10.11 -13.94 -11.15
C SER A 21 10.04 -12.53 -11.77
N ARG A 22 10.49 -12.40 -13.01
CA ARG A 22 10.41 -11.13 -13.75
C ARG A 22 8.97 -10.62 -13.85
N LYS A 23 7.99 -11.53 -13.89
CA LYS A 23 6.55 -11.24 -13.93
C LYS A 23 6.07 -10.68 -12.59
N GLU A 24 6.46 -11.29 -11.46
CA GLU A 24 6.12 -10.84 -10.12
C GLU A 24 6.73 -9.45 -9.83
N ARG A 25 7.98 -9.22 -10.25
CA ARG A 25 8.59 -7.89 -10.13
C ARG A 25 7.84 -6.84 -10.94
N LYS A 26 7.44 -7.17 -12.18
CA LYS A 26 6.68 -6.25 -13.03
C LYS A 26 5.32 -5.94 -12.39
N ALA A 27 4.65 -6.95 -11.81
CA ALA A 27 3.40 -6.76 -11.07
C ALA A 27 3.61 -5.88 -9.83
N LEU A 28 4.69 -6.12 -9.06
CA LEU A 28 4.98 -5.37 -7.84
C LEU A 28 5.25 -3.87 -8.11
N PHE A 29 6.06 -3.56 -9.14
CA PHE A 29 6.41 -2.19 -9.51
C PHE A 29 5.45 -1.54 -10.50
N GLY A 30 4.57 -2.31 -11.11
CA GLY A 30 3.54 -1.84 -12.05
C GLY A 30 2.14 -1.84 -11.45
N SER A 31 1.97 -2.34 -10.25
CA SER A 31 0.70 -2.26 -9.53
C SER A 31 0.42 -0.83 -9.14
N SER A 32 -0.73 -0.31 -9.52
CA SER A 32 -1.18 1.01 -9.11
C SER A 32 -1.34 1.08 -7.60
N TYR A 33 -1.74 -0.05 -6.95
CA TYR A 33 -2.05 -0.08 -5.52
C TYR A 33 -1.52 -1.36 -4.87
N ASN A 34 -0.34 -1.29 -4.32
CA ASN A 34 0.24 -2.37 -3.53
C ASN A 34 0.22 -1.98 -2.05
N TYR A 35 -0.78 -2.49 -1.34
CA TYR A 35 -1.01 -2.11 0.04
C TYR A 35 -0.28 -3.03 1.01
N GLU A 36 0.70 -2.48 1.68
CA GLU A 36 1.22 -3.02 2.92
C GLU A 36 1.05 -1.94 3.97
N ILE A 37 0.28 -2.22 5.01
CA ILE A 37 -0.13 -1.25 6.01
C ILE A 37 0.21 -1.77 7.40
N ALA A 38 0.77 -0.90 8.25
CA ALA A 38 0.92 -1.12 9.68
C ALA A 38 0.28 0.06 10.41
N VAL A 39 -0.77 -0.21 11.17
CA VAL A 39 -1.46 0.82 11.97
C VAL A 39 -0.53 1.31 13.07
N LEU A 40 -0.39 2.62 13.21
CA LEU A 40 0.49 3.24 14.20
C LEU A 40 -0.27 3.67 15.46
N GLY A 41 -1.57 3.96 15.35
CA GLY A 41 -2.39 4.38 16.46
C GLY A 41 -3.73 4.93 16.03
N VAL A 42 -4.44 5.52 16.99
CA VAL A 42 -5.72 6.17 16.77
C VAL A 42 -5.50 7.56 16.18
N GLY A 43 -6.13 7.83 15.04
CA GLY A 43 -6.19 9.18 14.48
C GLY A 43 -7.20 10.04 15.25
N GLN A 44 -7.01 11.35 15.19
CA GLN A 44 -7.92 12.33 15.79
C GLN A 44 -8.73 13.03 14.68
N ASP A 45 -9.88 13.59 15.05
CA ASP A 45 -10.68 14.48 14.19
C ASP A 45 -10.95 13.91 12.78
N GLY A 46 -11.43 12.67 12.70
CA GLY A 46 -11.75 12.03 11.41
C GLY A 46 -10.54 11.62 10.58
N THR A 47 -9.35 11.60 11.17
CA THR A 47 -8.12 11.17 10.50
C THR A 47 -7.76 9.71 10.79
N LYS A 48 -6.88 9.13 9.97
CA LYS A 48 -6.29 7.80 10.18
C LYS A 48 -4.78 7.90 10.10
N VAL A 49 -4.07 7.26 11.04
CA VAL A 49 -2.60 7.30 11.12
C VAL A 49 -2.04 5.89 10.99
N PHE A 50 -1.24 5.67 9.97
CA PHE A 50 -0.63 4.37 9.70
C PHE A 50 0.64 4.50 8.85
N LYS A 51 1.46 3.45 8.87
CA LYS A 51 2.59 3.29 7.96
C LYS A 51 2.13 2.52 6.73
N VAL A 52 2.61 2.93 5.57
CA VAL A 52 2.31 2.30 4.28
C VAL A 52 3.59 2.23 3.45
N TRP A 53 3.70 1.18 2.63
CA TRP A 53 4.85 0.98 1.76
C TRP A 53 4.50 1.20 0.29
N GLY A 54 5.48 1.76 -0.42
CA GLY A 54 5.48 1.89 -1.87
C GLY A 54 6.73 1.29 -2.48
N TYR A 55 6.64 0.94 -3.75
CA TYR A 55 7.70 0.30 -4.51
C TYR A 55 7.97 1.10 -5.79
N ASP A 56 9.22 1.44 -6.06
CA ASP A 56 9.63 2.03 -7.33
C ASP A 56 11.14 1.86 -7.54
N LYS A 57 11.61 2.13 -8.75
CA LYS A 57 13.03 2.14 -9.09
C LYS A 57 13.82 3.22 -8.36
N LYS A 58 13.15 4.32 -7.99
CA LYS A 58 13.71 5.48 -7.27
C LYS A 58 12.98 5.70 -5.96
N VAL A 59 13.70 6.12 -4.93
CA VAL A 59 13.16 6.39 -3.59
C VAL A 59 12.02 7.41 -3.64
N ASP A 60 12.22 8.53 -4.35
CA ASP A 60 11.20 9.59 -4.45
C ASP A 60 9.91 9.10 -5.09
N LYS A 61 10.04 8.26 -6.14
CA LYS A 61 8.89 7.64 -6.80
C LYS A 61 8.21 6.62 -5.90
N ALA A 62 8.98 5.86 -5.10
CA ALA A 62 8.42 4.94 -4.11
C ALA A 62 7.63 5.67 -3.02
N ILE A 63 8.10 6.86 -2.58
CA ILE A 63 7.35 7.73 -1.66
C ILE A 63 6.03 8.19 -2.29
N VAL A 64 6.04 8.65 -3.53
CA VAL A 64 4.83 9.04 -4.26
C VAL A 64 3.86 7.86 -4.36
N GLN A 65 4.37 6.66 -4.70
CA GLN A 65 3.54 5.46 -4.77
C GLN A 65 2.97 5.07 -3.39
N ALA A 66 3.76 5.21 -2.32
CA ALA A 66 3.27 4.96 -0.96
C ALA A 66 2.13 5.92 -0.57
N LYS A 67 2.21 7.20 -0.93
CA LYS A 67 1.10 8.16 -0.72
C LYS A 67 -0.17 7.75 -1.48
N LYS A 68 -0.03 7.32 -2.74
CA LYS A 68 -1.17 6.79 -3.53
C LYS A 68 -1.76 5.55 -2.87
N ASN A 69 -0.91 4.61 -2.46
CA ASN A 69 -1.33 3.38 -1.78
C ASN A 69 -2.09 3.68 -0.48
N ALA A 70 -1.67 4.70 0.28
CA ALA A 70 -2.35 5.07 1.52
C ALA A 70 -3.79 5.53 1.28
N VAL A 71 -3.99 6.42 0.31
CA VAL A 71 -5.33 6.92 -0.04
C VAL A 71 -6.18 5.81 -0.68
N ALA A 72 -5.60 5.04 -1.60
CA ALA A 72 -6.28 3.92 -2.25
C ALA A 72 -6.71 2.84 -1.25
N ALA A 73 -5.92 2.57 -0.22
CA ALA A 73 -6.31 1.65 0.85
C ALA A 73 -7.57 2.13 1.57
N CYS A 74 -7.68 3.41 1.89
CA CYS A 74 -8.89 3.97 2.49
C CYS A 74 -10.11 3.85 1.56
N ILE A 75 -9.91 4.04 0.26
CA ILE A 75 -11.00 4.00 -0.72
C ILE A 75 -11.48 2.57 -0.96
N PHE A 76 -10.58 1.63 -1.27
CA PHE A 76 -10.95 0.33 -1.85
C PHE A 76 -10.86 -0.86 -0.88
N ARG A 77 -10.05 -0.76 0.17
CA ARG A 77 -9.73 -1.92 1.01
C ARG A 77 -10.11 -1.75 2.47
N GLY A 78 -10.04 -0.52 2.98
CA GLY A 78 -10.13 -0.21 4.40
C GLY A 78 -8.77 -0.36 5.11
N ILE A 79 -8.75 0.04 6.36
CA ILE A 79 -7.58 0.02 7.23
C ILE A 79 -7.80 -1.07 8.29
N PRO A 80 -6.87 -2.01 8.49
CA PRO A 80 -6.97 -3.01 9.54
C PRO A 80 -6.97 -2.36 10.93
N GLY A 81 -7.53 -3.04 11.92
CA GLY A 81 -7.38 -2.63 13.31
C GLY A 81 -5.97 -2.91 13.82
N GLY A 82 -5.54 -2.18 14.85
CA GLY A 82 -4.25 -2.38 15.50
C GLY A 82 -3.83 -1.18 16.36
N ASN A 83 -2.94 -1.40 17.31
CA ASN A 83 -2.42 -0.37 18.20
C ASN A 83 -3.52 0.51 18.83
N GLY A 84 -4.60 -0.12 19.30
CA GLY A 84 -5.74 0.57 19.92
C GLY A 84 -6.75 1.17 18.94
N ALA A 85 -6.46 1.18 17.63
CA ALA A 85 -7.39 1.65 16.61
C ALA A 85 -8.32 0.52 16.14
N ALA A 86 -9.61 0.80 16.05
CA ALA A 86 -10.58 -0.09 15.43
C ALA A 86 -10.37 -0.16 13.89
N PRO A 87 -10.71 -1.29 13.24
CA PRO A 87 -10.67 -1.39 11.80
C PRO A 87 -11.60 -0.35 11.16
N THR A 88 -11.18 0.18 10.03
CA THR A 88 -11.95 1.17 9.27
C THR A 88 -12.34 0.55 7.93
N PRO A 89 -13.64 0.49 7.60
CA PRO A 89 -14.08 -0.09 6.34
C PRO A 89 -13.64 0.75 5.14
N ALA A 90 -13.60 0.13 3.96
CA ALA A 90 -13.41 0.84 2.71
C ALA A 90 -14.50 1.89 2.49
N ILE A 91 -14.15 3.00 1.88
CA ILE A 91 -15.11 4.04 1.52
C ILE A 91 -16.02 3.54 0.38
N CYS A 92 -15.42 3.02 -0.69
CA CYS A 92 -16.14 2.34 -1.77
C CYS A 92 -16.29 0.86 -1.40
N ARG A 93 -17.54 0.42 -1.19
CA ARG A 93 -17.84 -0.97 -0.79
C ARG A 93 -18.09 -1.89 -1.98
N GLU A 94 -18.23 -1.34 -3.16
CA GLU A 94 -18.41 -2.08 -4.40
C GLU A 94 -17.09 -2.77 -4.80
N THR A 95 -17.14 -4.05 -5.12
CA THR A 95 -15.94 -4.86 -5.40
C THR A 95 -15.15 -4.37 -6.61
N ASN A 96 -15.83 -3.73 -7.56
CA ASN A 96 -15.28 -3.23 -8.82
C ASN A 96 -15.31 -1.70 -8.94
N ALA A 97 -15.38 -0.97 -7.82
CA ALA A 97 -15.47 0.49 -7.82
C ALA A 97 -14.36 1.17 -8.63
N GLU A 98 -13.13 0.63 -8.57
CA GLU A 98 -11.98 1.15 -9.33
C GLU A 98 -12.21 1.04 -10.85
N GLU A 99 -12.77 -0.08 -11.32
CA GLU A 99 -13.06 -0.30 -12.73
C GLU A 99 -14.27 0.51 -13.18
N THR A 100 -15.32 0.55 -12.37
CA THR A 100 -16.57 1.28 -12.66
C THR A 100 -16.33 2.77 -12.80
N HIS A 101 -15.41 3.33 -12.01
CA HIS A 101 -15.04 4.75 -12.00
C HIS A 101 -13.61 5.00 -12.48
N ALA A 102 -13.14 4.20 -13.47
CA ALA A 102 -11.75 4.22 -13.91
C ALA A 102 -11.25 5.60 -14.34
N ASP A 103 -12.05 6.35 -15.11
CA ASP A 103 -11.67 7.68 -15.57
C ASP A 103 -11.48 8.65 -14.39
N TYR A 104 -12.41 8.63 -13.43
CA TYR A 104 -12.29 9.42 -12.21
C TYR A 104 -11.03 9.08 -11.43
N PHE A 105 -10.74 7.80 -11.20
CA PHE A 105 -9.59 7.39 -10.41
C PHE A 105 -8.26 7.57 -11.14
N ASN A 106 -8.23 7.49 -12.46
CA ASN A 106 -7.04 7.83 -13.25
C ASN A 106 -6.64 9.29 -13.02
N ASP A 107 -7.59 10.22 -13.11
CA ASP A 107 -7.35 11.65 -12.86
C ASP A 107 -7.06 11.93 -11.38
N PHE A 108 -7.79 11.27 -10.48
CA PHE A 108 -7.63 11.42 -9.03
C PHE A 108 -6.22 11.03 -8.57
N PHE A 109 -5.66 9.93 -9.11
CA PHE A 109 -4.36 9.39 -8.75
C PHE A 109 -3.24 9.78 -9.74
N GLU A 110 -3.45 10.71 -10.64
CA GLU A 110 -2.36 11.18 -11.50
C GLU A 110 -1.21 11.81 -10.68
N THR A 111 -0.09 12.09 -11.34
CA THR A 111 1.04 12.75 -10.67
C THR A 111 0.68 14.21 -10.33
N GLY A 112 0.63 14.54 -9.04
CA GLY A 112 0.16 15.83 -8.56
C GLY A 112 -1.37 15.91 -8.39
N GLY A 113 -2.09 14.79 -8.57
CA GLY A 113 -3.54 14.72 -8.55
C GLY A 113 -4.21 14.97 -7.21
N LYS A 114 -5.55 14.90 -7.22
CA LYS A 114 -6.40 15.27 -6.07
C LYS A 114 -6.12 14.46 -4.80
N TYR A 115 -5.61 13.23 -4.89
CA TYR A 115 -5.29 12.39 -3.74
C TYR A 115 -4.36 13.08 -2.73
N LEU A 116 -3.50 14.00 -3.19
CA LEU A 116 -2.56 14.73 -2.32
C LEU A 116 -3.25 15.61 -1.27
N LYS A 117 -4.49 16.02 -1.49
CA LYS A 117 -5.28 16.79 -0.52
C LYS A 117 -5.55 16.01 0.77
N TYR A 118 -5.51 14.67 0.70
CA TYR A 118 -5.96 13.80 1.79
C TYR A 118 -4.84 13.09 2.53
N VAL A 119 -3.58 13.23 2.08
CA VAL A 119 -2.44 12.51 2.65
C VAL A 119 -1.36 13.49 3.12
N ASN A 120 -1.12 13.52 4.42
CA ASN A 120 -0.03 14.24 5.05
C ASN A 120 1.03 13.26 5.53
N LEU A 121 2.31 13.60 5.35
CA LEU A 121 3.40 12.87 6.02
C LEU A 121 3.42 13.27 7.49
N THR A 122 3.66 12.32 8.38
CA THR A 122 3.83 12.60 9.81
C THR A 122 5.24 13.13 10.14
N THR A 123 6.17 13.05 9.19
CA THR A 123 7.53 13.58 9.29
C THR A 123 8.07 13.94 7.91
N ASP A 124 8.87 14.99 7.84
CA ASP A 124 9.58 15.42 6.63
C ASP A 124 10.91 14.68 6.43
N ALA A 125 11.29 13.82 7.37
CA ALA A 125 12.51 13.04 7.27
C ALA A 125 12.47 12.07 6.08
N VAL A 126 13.57 12.01 5.34
CA VAL A 126 13.72 11.02 4.26
C VAL A 126 13.77 9.61 4.87
N PRO A 127 12.94 8.67 4.40
CA PRO A 127 12.93 7.31 4.91
C PRO A 127 14.31 6.66 4.87
N SER A 128 14.70 6.03 5.98
CA SER A 128 16.00 5.38 6.15
C SER A 128 15.87 4.07 6.94
N GLY A 129 16.95 3.30 7.04
CA GLY A 129 16.98 2.03 7.79
C GLY A 129 15.90 1.05 7.31
N GLN A 130 15.03 0.60 8.22
CA GLN A 130 13.95 -0.35 7.94
C GLN A 130 12.87 0.22 7.01
N ASP A 131 12.78 1.53 6.89
CA ASP A 131 11.81 2.21 6.05
C ASP A 131 12.33 2.50 4.63
N ARG A 132 13.56 2.08 4.33
CA ARG A 132 14.16 2.18 2.99
C ARG A 132 14.98 0.94 2.67
N LEU A 133 14.33 -0.04 2.11
CA LEU A 133 14.97 -1.30 1.73
C LEU A 133 15.29 -1.32 0.24
N LYS A 134 16.53 -1.68 -0.09
CA LYS A 134 16.89 -1.98 -1.47
C LYS A 134 16.39 -3.38 -1.83
N VAL A 135 15.59 -3.47 -2.85
CA VAL A 135 15.03 -4.73 -3.37
C VAL A 135 15.46 -4.94 -4.82
N LYS A 136 15.30 -6.16 -5.33
CA LYS A 136 15.65 -6.44 -6.72
C LYS A 136 14.79 -5.61 -7.67
N GLY A 137 15.40 -4.63 -8.33
CA GLY A 137 14.73 -3.74 -9.30
C GLY A 137 14.39 -2.35 -8.77
N GLY A 138 14.67 -2.04 -7.50
CA GLY A 138 14.41 -0.72 -6.94
C GLY A 138 14.44 -0.66 -5.42
N TYR A 139 13.49 0.06 -4.87
CA TYR A 139 13.36 0.31 -3.44
C TYR A 139 11.94 0.01 -2.96
N LYS A 140 11.86 -0.56 -1.77
CA LYS A 140 10.66 -0.59 -0.92
C LYS A 140 10.82 0.53 0.10
N VAL A 141 9.88 1.46 0.12
CA VAL A 141 9.92 2.63 1.01
C VAL A 141 8.67 2.68 1.86
N GLY A 142 8.84 2.73 3.19
CA GLY A 142 7.78 2.91 4.17
C GLY A 142 7.68 4.37 4.58
N ILE A 143 6.47 4.90 4.64
CA ILE A 143 6.17 6.24 5.15
C ILE A 143 5.05 6.18 6.18
N ALA A 144 5.16 6.97 7.23
CA ALA A 144 4.08 7.20 8.17
C ALA A 144 3.22 8.37 7.67
N VAL A 145 1.91 8.14 7.59
CA VAL A 145 0.96 9.11 7.03
C VAL A 145 -0.21 9.34 7.97
N GLN A 146 -0.78 10.53 7.85
CA GLN A 146 -2.09 10.88 8.37
C GLN A 146 -3.03 11.11 7.18
N ILE A 147 -4.11 10.36 7.11
CA ILE A 147 -5.14 10.50 6.07
C ILE A 147 -6.32 11.28 6.63
N LEU A 148 -6.75 12.31 5.91
CA LEU A 148 -7.99 13.06 6.18
C LEU A 148 -9.19 12.24 5.72
N TYR A 149 -9.48 11.13 6.43
CA TYR A 149 -10.42 10.10 6.00
C TYR A 149 -11.84 10.62 5.81
N ASP A 150 -12.34 11.42 6.76
CA ASP A 150 -13.72 11.94 6.68
C ASP A 150 -13.89 12.96 5.55
N ASN A 151 -12.84 13.78 5.29
CA ASN A 151 -12.84 14.68 4.15
C ASN A 151 -12.82 13.91 2.83
N LEU A 152 -11.97 12.88 2.72
CA LEU A 152 -11.90 12.01 1.55
C LEU A 152 -13.25 11.34 1.29
N ARG A 153 -13.90 10.79 2.32
CA ARG A 153 -15.21 10.17 2.21
C ARG A 153 -16.26 11.17 1.71
N ARG A 154 -16.36 12.31 2.37
CA ARG A 154 -17.35 13.33 2.02
C ARG A 154 -17.20 13.81 0.57
N ASP A 155 -15.96 14.04 0.11
CA ASP A 155 -15.71 14.48 -1.24
C ASP A 155 -16.06 13.39 -2.27
N LEU A 156 -15.75 12.11 -2.00
CA LEU A 156 -16.15 10.98 -2.85
C LEU A 156 -17.67 10.74 -2.86
N GLU A 157 -18.37 10.98 -1.74
CA GLU A 157 -19.82 10.92 -1.68
C GLU A 157 -20.46 12.08 -2.48
N ALA A 158 -19.89 13.28 -2.41
CA ALA A 158 -20.35 14.44 -3.17
C ALA A 158 -20.12 14.27 -4.68
N ASP A 159 -19.02 13.63 -5.08
CA ASP A 159 -18.71 13.32 -6.47
C ASP A 159 -19.51 12.11 -7.02
N GLY A 160 -20.35 11.46 -6.19
CA GLY A 160 -21.16 10.29 -6.57
C GLY A 160 -20.35 9.00 -6.75
N ILE A 161 -19.11 8.96 -6.28
CA ILE A 161 -18.21 7.82 -6.35
C ILE A 161 -18.42 6.82 -5.20
N ALA A 162 -18.74 7.34 -4.01
CA ALA A 162 -19.06 6.53 -2.85
C ALA A 162 -20.54 6.70 -2.47
N ARG A 163 -21.13 5.62 -1.97
CA ARG A 163 -22.49 5.67 -1.43
C ARG A 163 -22.52 6.49 -0.14
N ARG A 164 -23.45 7.41 -0.04
CA ARG A 164 -23.68 8.23 1.15
C ARG A 164 -24.06 7.35 2.35
N LEU A 165 -23.56 7.72 3.53
CA LEU A 165 -23.88 7.01 4.77
C LEU A 165 -25.36 7.13 5.18
N ASP A 166 -26.00 8.26 4.83
CA ASP A 166 -27.40 8.54 5.11
C ASP A 166 -28.38 7.98 4.05
N ALA A 167 -27.86 7.47 2.93
CA ALA A 167 -28.68 6.75 1.96
C ALA A 167 -29.06 5.40 2.55
N GLY A 168 -30.27 5.32 3.16
CA GLY A 168 -30.81 4.13 3.81
C GLY A 168 -30.60 2.83 3.03
N PHE A 169 -30.69 1.72 3.75
CA PHE A 169 -30.58 0.37 3.21
C PHE A 169 -31.70 0.08 2.21
#